data_ed3b49e98697bbf5203633849c52c7a5
#
_entry.id   ed3b49e98697bbf5203633849c52c7a5
#
_cell.length_a   1.000
_cell.length_b   1.000
_cell.length_c   1.000
_cell.angle_alpha   90.00
_cell.angle_beta   90.00
_cell.angle_gamma   90.00
#
_symmetry.space_group_name_H-M   'P 1'
#
loop_
_entity.id
_entity.type
_entity.pdbx_description
1 polymer ?
#
loop_
_entity_poly.entity_id
_entity_poly.type
_entity_poly.pdbx_seq_one_letter_code
_entity_poly.pdbx_strand_id
1 'polypeptide(L)'
;MKKTIALVTGGFTGESVISLKSAEVIERNIDSEKFEVYKIIITPESWYYIDRNAIKHTIDKNDFSLNIQDKVIRFDGVFIGLHGSPGEDGKLQGYFDMVGLPYTSCDALTSAITMNKGYTKAIVEGIKDLHTARSIQLFANTPSAAEEVLAGLNLPLFVKPNNGGSSIGMSKVKTAEELPLALEKAFKEDDQVLVEEYIAGREFTIGVYKGKEGIKVLPSTEIVSSKEFFDYEAKYTAGITDEITPGRMTGEEQARVERVVTEAFRRLNCRGVVRIDYILEEETGKFFFIEVNTVPGQTEASLIPQQVRETGRTITDFYTELLETALGK
;
A
#
# COMPACT_ATOMS: atom_id res chain seq x y z
N MET A 1 7.72 -28.96 13.49
CA MET A 1 6.73 -28.18 14.27
C MET A 1 6.20 -27.06 13.38
N LYS A 2 4.89 -26.82 13.39
CA LYS A 2 4.29 -25.65 12.72
C LYS A 2 4.85 -24.38 13.36
N LYS A 3 4.99 -23.34 12.55
CA LYS A 3 5.34 -22.00 13.04
C LYS A 3 4.09 -21.26 13.47
N THR A 4 4.17 -20.55 14.58
CA THR A 4 3.05 -19.78 15.15
C THR A 4 3.09 -18.35 14.59
N ILE A 5 2.05 -17.95 13.86
CA ILE A 5 1.96 -16.67 13.15
C ILE A 5 0.85 -15.81 13.75
N ALA A 6 1.18 -14.57 14.07
CA ALA A 6 0.17 -13.56 14.32
C ALA A 6 -0.25 -12.91 13.00
N LEU A 7 -1.51 -13.06 12.61
CA LEU A 7 -2.12 -12.30 11.52
C LEU A 7 -2.71 -11.02 12.11
N VAL A 8 -2.03 -9.89 11.93
CA VAL A 8 -2.51 -8.61 12.47
C VAL A 8 -3.42 -7.89 11.48
N THR A 9 -4.53 -7.36 11.99
CA THR A 9 -5.57 -6.68 11.22
C THR A 9 -6.26 -5.60 12.06
N GLY A 10 -7.27 -4.92 11.50
CA GLY A 10 -7.93 -3.79 12.12
C GLY A 10 -7.33 -2.47 11.65
N GLY A 11 -6.89 -1.61 12.55
CA GLY A 11 -6.28 -0.32 12.25
C GLY A 11 -6.98 0.85 12.92
N PHE A 12 -6.42 2.04 12.72
CA PHE A 12 -6.86 3.29 13.36
C PHE A 12 -7.59 4.24 12.39
N THR A 13 -7.74 3.82 11.13
CA THR A 13 -8.35 4.61 10.06
C THR A 13 -9.62 3.95 9.55
N GLY A 14 -10.36 4.63 8.68
CA GLY A 14 -11.53 4.07 7.99
C GLY A 14 -11.24 2.81 7.15
N GLU A 15 -9.96 2.52 6.87
CA GLU A 15 -9.53 1.33 6.14
C GLU A 15 -9.58 0.04 6.98
N SER A 16 -9.85 0.14 8.29
CA SER A 16 -9.98 -1.00 9.20
C SER A 16 -10.99 -2.05 8.73
N VAL A 17 -12.08 -1.63 8.09
CA VAL A 17 -13.09 -2.54 7.51
C VAL A 17 -12.49 -3.38 6.39
N ILE A 18 -11.65 -2.79 5.56
CA ILE A 18 -10.96 -3.51 4.46
C ILE A 18 -9.89 -4.44 5.03
N SER A 19 -9.15 -3.99 6.07
CA SER A 19 -8.18 -4.82 6.79
C SER A 19 -8.82 -6.10 7.32
N LEU A 20 -9.98 -6.02 7.96
CA LEU A 20 -10.71 -7.18 8.48
C LEU A 20 -11.11 -8.16 7.37
N LYS A 21 -11.63 -7.65 6.24
CA LYS A 21 -11.96 -8.49 5.07
C LYS A 21 -10.72 -9.14 4.45
N SER A 22 -9.61 -8.42 4.33
CA SER A 22 -8.33 -8.95 3.88
C SER A 22 -7.85 -10.08 4.80
N ALA A 23 -7.96 -9.89 6.12
CA ALA A 23 -7.54 -10.89 7.09
C ALA A 23 -8.34 -12.20 6.99
N GLU A 24 -9.63 -12.14 6.65
CA GLU A 24 -10.43 -13.36 6.42
C GLU A 24 -9.91 -14.18 5.22
N VAL A 25 -9.51 -13.49 4.15
CA VAL A 25 -8.95 -14.15 2.96
C VAL A 25 -7.55 -14.70 3.27
N ILE A 26 -6.71 -13.91 3.95
CA ILE A 26 -5.38 -14.35 4.35
C ILE A 26 -5.46 -15.58 5.25
N GLU A 27 -6.29 -15.55 6.31
CA GLU A 27 -6.45 -16.64 7.26
C GLU A 27 -6.86 -17.97 6.59
N ARG A 28 -7.79 -17.91 5.61
CA ARG A 28 -8.25 -19.08 4.86
C ARG A 28 -7.19 -19.64 3.91
N ASN A 29 -6.26 -18.84 3.45
CA ASN A 29 -5.28 -19.20 2.44
C ASN A 29 -3.86 -19.38 3.00
N ILE A 30 -3.61 -19.21 4.28
CA ILE A 30 -2.34 -19.61 4.89
C ILE A 30 -2.29 -21.14 5.00
N ASP A 31 -1.17 -21.73 4.60
CA ASP A 31 -0.92 -23.16 4.66
C ASP A 31 -0.98 -23.67 6.10
N SER A 32 -2.11 -24.32 6.45
CA SER A 32 -2.35 -24.84 7.80
C SER A 32 -1.45 -26.03 8.16
N GLU A 33 -0.78 -26.67 7.22
CA GLU A 33 0.19 -27.74 7.51
C GLU A 33 1.52 -27.15 8.01
N LYS A 34 1.86 -25.95 7.59
CA LYS A 34 3.12 -25.26 7.96
C LYS A 34 2.96 -24.27 9.12
N PHE A 35 1.79 -23.62 9.22
CA PHE A 35 1.56 -22.49 10.12
C PHE A 35 0.33 -22.70 11.02
N GLU A 36 0.45 -22.25 12.27
CA GLU A 36 -0.65 -22.05 13.19
C GLU A 36 -0.92 -20.54 13.31
N VAL A 37 -2.14 -20.09 12.96
CA VAL A 37 -2.46 -18.68 12.82
C VAL A 37 -3.36 -18.19 13.94
N TYR A 38 -3.02 -17.03 14.51
CA TYR A 38 -3.83 -16.29 15.46
C TYR A 38 -4.15 -14.92 14.87
N LYS A 39 -5.43 -14.63 14.61
CA LYS A 39 -5.88 -13.33 14.08
C LYS A 39 -5.96 -12.30 15.19
N ILE A 40 -5.03 -11.37 15.22
CA ILE A 40 -4.92 -10.32 16.21
C ILE A 40 -5.54 -9.05 15.67
N ILE A 41 -6.57 -8.55 16.36
CA ILE A 41 -7.25 -7.31 16.00
C ILE A 41 -6.62 -6.16 16.78
N ILE A 42 -6.16 -5.16 16.03
CA ILE A 42 -5.50 -3.95 16.55
C ILE A 42 -6.47 -2.78 16.40
N THR A 43 -6.84 -2.17 17.52
CA THR A 43 -7.61 -0.92 17.57
C THR A 43 -6.86 0.12 18.41
N PRO A 44 -7.26 1.41 18.37
CA PRO A 44 -6.66 2.43 19.25
C PRO A 44 -6.71 2.05 20.73
N GLU A 45 -7.81 1.42 21.17
CA GLU A 45 -8.08 1.09 22.58
C GLU A 45 -7.41 -0.20 23.03
N SER A 46 -7.36 -1.22 22.13
CA SER A 46 -6.92 -2.56 22.55
C SER A 46 -6.42 -3.42 21.39
N TRP A 47 -5.46 -4.30 21.71
CA TRP A 47 -4.94 -5.34 20.82
C TRP A 47 -5.36 -6.69 21.37
N TYR A 48 -6.04 -7.53 20.57
CA TYR A 48 -6.64 -8.73 21.10
C TYR A 48 -6.86 -9.84 20.06
N TYR A 49 -6.97 -11.04 20.58
CA TYR A 49 -7.42 -12.24 19.89
C TYR A 49 -8.81 -12.63 20.38
N ILE A 50 -9.67 -13.15 19.51
CA ILE A 50 -10.95 -13.75 19.87
C ILE A 50 -10.85 -15.24 19.61
N ASP A 51 -11.03 -16.06 20.66
CA ASP A 51 -10.98 -17.50 20.54
C ASP A 51 -12.28 -18.11 19.98
N ARG A 52 -12.30 -19.45 19.79
CA ARG A 52 -13.45 -20.18 19.24
C ARG A 52 -14.71 -20.13 20.12
N ASN A 53 -14.55 -19.75 21.38
CA ASN A 53 -15.65 -19.57 22.34
C ASN A 53 -16.10 -18.09 22.40
N ALA A 54 -15.66 -17.25 21.48
CA ALA A 54 -15.88 -15.80 21.45
C ALA A 54 -15.31 -15.06 22.69
N ILE A 55 -14.32 -15.63 23.37
CA ILE A 55 -13.63 -14.99 24.49
C ILE A 55 -12.53 -14.10 23.93
N LYS A 56 -12.49 -12.85 24.41
CA LYS A 56 -11.46 -11.87 24.05
C LYS A 56 -10.25 -12.04 24.98
N HIS A 57 -9.07 -12.25 24.38
CA HIS A 57 -7.79 -12.34 25.06
C HIS A 57 -6.90 -11.17 24.63
N THR A 58 -6.43 -10.36 25.59
CA THR A 58 -5.61 -9.19 25.32
C THR A 58 -4.17 -9.60 25.04
N ILE A 59 -3.53 -8.96 24.05
CA ILE A 59 -2.10 -9.09 23.77
C ILE A 59 -1.30 -8.31 24.81
N ASP A 60 -0.25 -8.94 25.35
CA ASP A 60 0.76 -8.21 26.13
C ASP A 60 1.64 -7.39 25.18
N LYS A 61 1.51 -6.06 25.28
CA LYS A 61 2.26 -5.14 24.40
C LYS A 61 3.75 -5.02 24.78
N ASN A 62 4.20 -5.62 25.89
CA ASN A 62 5.61 -5.59 26.25
C ASN A 62 6.45 -6.55 25.40
N ASP A 63 5.88 -7.69 24.99
CA ASP A 63 6.59 -8.72 24.23
C ASP A 63 5.75 -9.34 23.10
N PHE A 64 4.58 -8.77 22.83
CA PHE A 64 3.60 -9.26 21.86
C PHE A 64 3.17 -10.71 22.09
N SER A 65 3.12 -11.16 23.34
CA SER A 65 2.62 -12.49 23.67
C SER A 65 1.11 -12.49 23.90
N LEU A 66 0.52 -13.68 23.77
CA LEU A 66 -0.89 -13.95 24.00
C LEU A 66 -1.06 -14.99 25.10
N ASN A 67 -1.83 -14.68 26.14
CA ASN A 67 -2.11 -15.62 27.21
C ASN A 67 -3.54 -16.19 27.07
N ILE A 68 -3.64 -17.52 26.97
CA ILE A 68 -4.91 -18.26 26.94
C ILE A 68 -4.85 -19.37 27.99
N GLN A 69 -5.70 -19.31 29.01
CA GLN A 69 -5.81 -20.34 30.06
C GLN A 69 -4.44 -20.72 30.65
N ASP A 70 -3.67 -19.74 31.09
CA ASP A 70 -2.31 -19.89 31.67
C ASP A 70 -1.22 -20.40 30.71
N LYS A 71 -1.57 -20.60 29.42
CA LYS A 71 -0.59 -20.90 28.37
C LYS A 71 -0.18 -19.62 27.66
N VAL A 72 1.11 -19.30 27.75
CA VAL A 72 1.71 -18.18 27.02
C VAL A 72 2.04 -18.64 25.61
N ILE A 73 1.42 -18.00 24.61
CA ILE A 73 1.69 -18.18 23.18
C ILE A 73 2.64 -17.10 22.73
N ARG A 74 3.77 -17.49 22.13
CA ARG A 74 4.75 -16.62 21.50
C ARG A 74 4.74 -16.86 20.00
N PHE A 75 4.85 -15.79 19.23
CA PHE A 75 4.80 -15.85 17.77
C PHE A 75 6.21 -16.01 17.20
N ASP A 76 6.33 -16.80 16.14
CA ASP A 76 7.55 -16.92 15.33
C ASP A 76 7.67 -15.76 14.32
N GLY A 77 6.55 -15.15 13.95
CA GLY A 77 6.50 -14.03 13.04
C GLY A 77 5.09 -13.46 12.87
N VAL A 78 5.00 -12.38 12.12
CA VAL A 78 3.77 -11.62 11.93
C VAL A 78 3.42 -11.53 10.44
N PHE A 79 2.19 -11.83 10.08
CA PHE A 79 1.63 -11.44 8.80
C PHE A 79 0.87 -10.12 8.98
N ILE A 80 1.33 -9.05 8.33
CA ILE A 80 0.67 -7.75 8.41
C ILE A 80 -0.39 -7.67 7.31
N GLY A 81 -1.67 -7.70 7.72
CA GLY A 81 -2.85 -7.53 6.89
C GLY A 81 -3.67 -6.30 7.33
N LEU A 82 -2.99 -5.28 7.83
CA LEU A 82 -3.58 -4.06 8.38
C LEU A 82 -3.24 -2.88 7.47
N HIS A 83 -4.25 -2.35 6.77
CA HIS A 83 -4.13 -1.20 5.87
C HIS A 83 -4.19 0.12 6.65
N GLY A 84 -3.49 1.13 6.15
CA GLY A 84 -3.40 2.44 6.78
C GLY A 84 -2.59 2.41 8.09
N SER A 85 -2.81 3.42 8.93
CA SER A 85 -2.13 3.52 10.24
C SER A 85 -2.70 2.49 11.24
N PRO A 86 -1.84 1.80 12.03
CA PRO A 86 -0.39 1.87 12.14
C PRO A 86 0.37 0.85 11.26
N GLY A 87 -0.29 0.19 10.30
CA GLY A 87 0.26 -0.91 9.49
C GLY A 87 1.10 -0.48 8.30
N GLU A 88 0.91 0.73 7.77
CA GLU A 88 1.61 1.23 6.58
C GLU A 88 2.50 2.45 6.83
N ASP A 89 2.48 3.03 8.03
CA ASP A 89 3.22 4.24 8.37
C ASP A 89 4.50 4.00 9.20
N GLY A 90 4.92 2.74 9.34
CA GLY A 90 6.13 2.34 10.04
C GLY A 90 6.00 2.16 11.55
N LYS A 91 4.89 2.58 12.15
CA LYS A 91 4.70 2.51 13.62
C LYS A 91 4.64 1.07 14.12
N LEU A 92 3.84 0.24 13.47
CA LEU A 92 3.68 -1.16 13.86
C LEU A 92 4.94 -1.96 13.54
N GLN A 93 5.60 -1.68 12.43
CA GLN A 93 6.88 -2.27 12.06
C GLN A 93 7.97 -1.93 13.09
N GLY A 94 8.08 -0.67 13.48
CA GLY A 94 9.02 -0.24 14.52
C GLY A 94 8.76 -0.91 15.87
N TYR A 95 7.51 -1.15 16.21
CA TYR A 95 7.17 -1.93 17.40
C TYR A 95 7.65 -3.40 17.28
N PHE A 96 7.42 -4.06 16.13
CA PHE A 96 7.89 -5.43 15.91
C PHE A 96 9.41 -5.53 15.86
N ASP A 97 10.10 -4.53 15.31
CA ASP A 97 11.56 -4.45 15.34
C ASP A 97 12.08 -4.40 16.80
N MET A 98 11.44 -3.61 17.68
CA MET A 98 11.83 -3.52 19.09
C MET A 98 11.61 -4.81 19.89
N VAL A 99 10.55 -5.57 19.59
CA VAL A 99 10.29 -6.86 20.25
C VAL A 99 10.93 -8.06 19.53
N GLY A 100 11.65 -7.81 18.43
CA GLY A 100 12.41 -8.84 17.70
C GLY A 100 11.55 -9.82 16.91
N LEU A 101 10.36 -9.44 16.46
CA LEU A 101 9.47 -10.27 15.65
C LEU A 101 9.59 -9.96 14.16
N PRO A 102 9.94 -10.92 13.30
CA PRO A 102 9.93 -10.75 11.85
C PRO A 102 8.50 -10.62 11.31
N TYR A 103 8.33 -9.87 10.21
CA TYR A 103 7.01 -9.60 9.61
C TYR A 103 7.06 -9.51 8.08
N THR A 104 5.88 -9.60 7.42
CA THR A 104 5.75 -9.76 5.97
C THR A 104 5.72 -8.46 5.16
N SER A 105 5.83 -7.28 5.76
CA SER A 105 5.83 -5.98 5.05
C SER A 105 7.22 -5.34 4.96
N CYS A 106 7.29 -4.17 4.36
CA CYS A 106 8.46 -3.29 4.43
C CYS A 106 8.80 -2.95 5.89
N ASP A 107 10.05 -2.56 6.13
CA ASP A 107 10.48 -2.11 7.47
C ASP A 107 9.91 -0.73 7.85
N ALA A 108 10.14 -0.32 9.09
CA ALA A 108 9.62 0.92 9.63
C ALA A 108 10.02 2.15 8.81
N LEU A 109 11.28 2.22 8.38
CA LEU A 109 11.78 3.35 7.59
C LEU A 109 11.13 3.39 6.20
N THR A 110 11.13 2.27 5.49
CA THR A 110 10.53 2.18 4.16
C THR A 110 9.04 2.49 4.20
N SER A 111 8.30 1.92 5.17
CA SER A 111 6.88 2.19 5.34
C SER A 111 6.58 3.67 5.62
N ALA A 112 7.35 4.31 6.51
CA ALA A 112 7.19 5.73 6.81
C ALA A 112 7.50 6.62 5.58
N ILE A 113 8.56 6.31 4.83
CA ILE A 113 8.94 7.04 3.63
C ILE A 113 7.88 6.88 2.53
N THR A 114 7.41 5.66 2.28
CA THR A 114 6.45 5.40 1.19
C THR A 114 5.05 5.95 1.50
N MET A 115 4.69 6.10 2.77
CA MET A 115 3.48 6.80 3.18
C MET A 115 3.53 8.29 2.79
N ASN A 116 4.71 8.91 2.80
CA ASN A 116 4.92 10.30 2.39
C ASN A 116 5.24 10.38 0.88
N LYS A 117 4.27 10.83 0.10
CA LYS A 117 4.37 10.88 -1.37
C LYS A 117 5.53 11.76 -1.86
N GLY A 118 5.74 12.90 -1.25
CA GLY A 118 6.83 13.82 -1.61
C GLY A 118 8.21 13.19 -1.39
N TYR A 119 8.42 12.55 -0.25
CA TYR A 119 9.68 11.86 0.05
C TYR A 119 9.91 10.63 -0.84
N THR A 120 8.85 9.87 -1.11
CA THR A 120 8.94 8.74 -2.04
C THR A 120 9.39 9.19 -3.42
N LYS A 121 8.78 10.26 -3.95
CA LYS A 121 9.16 10.85 -5.25
C LYS A 121 10.63 11.28 -5.27
N ALA A 122 11.11 11.96 -4.23
CA ALA A 122 12.50 12.39 -4.14
C ALA A 122 13.49 11.19 -4.16
N ILE A 123 13.11 10.06 -3.57
CA ILE A 123 13.96 8.85 -3.57
C ILE A 123 13.96 8.16 -4.93
N VAL A 124 12.82 8.05 -5.60
CA VAL A 124 12.74 7.36 -6.90
C VAL A 124 13.21 8.25 -8.06
N GLU A 125 13.42 9.54 -7.83
CA GLU A 125 13.96 10.45 -8.81
C GLU A 125 15.32 9.98 -9.34
N GLY A 126 15.54 10.11 -10.63
CA GLY A 126 16.76 9.65 -11.30
C GLY A 126 16.84 8.14 -11.55
N ILE A 127 15.80 7.37 -11.27
CA ILE A 127 15.68 6.01 -11.82
C ILE A 127 15.47 6.14 -13.33
N LYS A 128 16.29 5.41 -14.10
CA LYS A 128 16.18 5.47 -15.57
C LYS A 128 14.79 5.02 -16.03
N ASP A 129 14.21 5.77 -16.94
CA ASP A 129 12.87 5.54 -17.53
C ASP A 129 11.69 5.70 -16.54
N LEU A 130 11.95 6.09 -15.29
CA LEU A 130 10.92 6.50 -14.34
C LEU A 130 10.82 8.03 -14.33
N HIS A 131 9.60 8.53 -14.44
CA HIS A 131 9.30 9.96 -14.33
C HIS A 131 8.35 10.19 -13.14
N THR A 132 8.38 11.38 -12.59
CA THR A 132 7.39 11.86 -11.62
C THR A 132 6.75 13.12 -12.18
N ALA A 133 5.47 13.35 -11.91
CA ALA A 133 4.81 14.61 -12.25
C ALA A 133 5.55 15.78 -11.58
N ARG A 134 5.66 16.93 -12.25
CA ARG A 134 6.16 18.12 -11.57
C ARG A 134 5.25 18.44 -10.40
N SER A 135 5.83 18.77 -9.26
CA SER A 135 5.07 18.94 -8.03
C SER A 135 5.67 19.98 -7.09
N ILE A 136 4.82 20.54 -6.25
CA ILE A 136 5.19 21.38 -5.11
C ILE A 136 4.60 20.75 -3.86
N GLN A 137 5.44 20.55 -2.83
CA GLN A 137 5.01 20.12 -1.51
C GLN A 137 4.84 21.37 -0.63
N LEU A 138 3.63 21.55 -0.13
CA LEU A 138 3.25 22.64 0.76
C LEU A 138 3.11 22.13 2.19
N PHE A 139 3.38 23.00 3.15
CA PHE A 139 3.21 22.74 4.58
C PHE A 139 2.11 23.62 5.14
N ALA A 140 1.43 23.18 6.20
CA ALA A 140 0.42 23.98 6.87
C ALA A 140 1.00 25.36 7.26
N ASN A 141 0.19 26.40 7.08
CA ASN A 141 0.57 27.79 7.30
C ASN A 141 1.61 28.37 6.32
N THR A 142 1.82 27.79 5.15
CA THR A 142 2.60 28.40 4.07
C THR A 142 1.86 29.65 3.57
N PRO A 143 2.38 30.88 3.77
CA PRO A 143 1.80 32.08 3.18
C PRO A 143 1.84 31.99 1.65
N SER A 144 0.79 32.49 0.97
CA SER A 144 0.75 32.55 -0.50
C SER A 144 0.89 31.20 -1.22
N ALA A 145 0.44 30.11 -0.59
CA ALA A 145 0.55 28.76 -1.17
C ALA A 145 -0.07 28.66 -2.57
N ALA A 146 -1.21 29.30 -2.82
CA ALA A 146 -1.85 29.27 -4.14
C ALA A 146 -1.03 30.02 -5.20
N GLU A 147 -0.46 31.19 -4.87
CA GLU A 147 0.40 31.95 -5.79
C GLU A 147 1.69 31.19 -6.10
N GLU A 148 2.31 30.54 -5.11
CA GLU A 148 3.49 29.70 -5.32
C GLU A 148 3.21 28.56 -6.30
N VAL A 149 2.09 27.86 -6.11
CA VAL A 149 1.67 26.78 -6.99
C VAL A 149 1.44 27.25 -8.42
N LEU A 150 0.67 28.34 -8.60
CA LEU A 150 0.35 28.89 -9.94
C LEU A 150 1.56 29.49 -10.66
N ALA A 151 2.58 29.92 -9.92
CA ALA A 151 3.84 30.37 -10.51
C ALA A 151 4.75 29.19 -10.93
N GLY A 152 4.63 28.03 -10.27
CA GLY A 152 5.54 26.90 -10.46
C GLY A 152 5.00 25.76 -11.32
N LEU A 153 3.68 25.58 -11.41
CA LEU A 153 3.02 24.44 -12.06
C LEU A 153 1.97 24.89 -13.08
N ASN A 154 1.72 24.01 -14.06
CA ASN A 154 0.73 24.22 -15.10
C ASN A 154 -0.58 23.49 -14.79
N LEU A 155 -1.72 24.15 -15.03
CA LEU A 155 -3.04 23.52 -14.97
C LEU A 155 -3.23 22.50 -16.13
N PRO A 156 -4.03 21.44 -15.91
CA PRO A 156 -4.73 21.10 -14.68
C PRO A 156 -3.81 20.46 -13.62
N LEU A 157 -4.21 20.51 -12.34
CA LEU A 157 -3.45 20.02 -11.21
C LEU A 157 -4.22 18.95 -10.41
N PHE A 158 -3.49 18.07 -9.74
CA PHE A 158 -3.98 17.30 -8.62
C PHE A 158 -3.47 17.88 -7.31
N VAL A 159 -4.40 18.14 -6.38
CA VAL A 159 -4.12 18.55 -5.00
C VAL A 159 -4.49 17.38 -4.10
N LYS A 160 -3.55 16.90 -3.28
CA LYS A 160 -3.76 15.73 -2.43
C LYS A 160 -3.03 15.85 -1.09
N PRO A 161 -3.57 15.27 0.00
CA PRO A 161 -2.80 15.07 1.22
C PRO A 161 -1.51 14.31 0.91
N ASN A 162 -0.41 14.72 1.50
CA ASN A 162 0.91 14.13 1.21
C ASN A 162 1.06 12.74 1.87
N ASN A 163 0.52 12.57 3.08
CA ASN A 163 0.47 11.31 3.80
C ASN A 163 -0.97 10.75 3.76
N GLY A 164 -1.12 9.45 3.60
CA GLY A 164 -2.43 8.80 3.56
C GLY A 164 -2.78 8.16 2.22
N GLY A 165 -3.92 7.49 2.21
CA GLY A 165 -4.38 6.65 1.12
C GLY A 165 -5.82 6.95 0.68
N SER A 166 -6.39 6.02 -0.11
CA SER A 166 -7.82 5.98 -0.48
C SER A 166 -8.37 7.23 -1.16
N SER A 167 -7.52 8.10 -1.72
CA SER A 167 -7.91 9.34 -2.43
C SER A 167 -8.74 10.33 -1.58
N ILE A 168 -8.70 10.22 -0.24
CA ILE A 168 -9.40 11.14 0.66
C ILE A 168 -8.73 12.52 0.59
N GLY A 169 -9.53 13.57 0.55
CA GLY A 169 -9.03 14.95 0.47
C GLY A 169 -8.47 15.37 -0.90
N MET A 170 -8.43 14.46 -1.89
CA MET A 170 -7.91 14.75 -3.24
C MET A 170 -8.88 15.59 -4.06
N SER A 171 -8.34 16.45 -4.92
CA SER A 171 -9.09 17.27 -5.88
C SER A 171 -8.33 17.44 -7.18
N LYS A 172 -9.04 17.40 -8.33
CA LYS A 172 -8.52 17.83 -9.62
C LYS A 172 -8.92 19.29 -9.82
N VAL A 173 -7.95 20.15 -10.09
CA VAL A 173 -8.08 21.60 -10.24
C VAL A 173 -7.86 21.93 -11.71
N LYS A 174 -8.85 22.52 -12.35
CA LYS A 174 -8.83 22.89 -13.78
C LYS A 174 -8.58 24.38 -13.97
N THR A 175 -8.96 25.22 -12.99
CA THR A 175 -8.79 26.67 -13.03
C THR A 175 -8.10 27.20 -11.77
N ALA A 176 -7.52 28.40 -11.85
CA ALA A 176 -6.85 29.00 -10.71
C ALA A 176 -7.79 29.28 -9.51
N GLU A 177 -9.04 29.58 -9.81
CA GLU A 177 -10.08 29.89 -8.82
C GLU A 177 -10.46 28.68 -7.95
N GLU A 178 -10.29 27.45 -8.47
CA GLU A 178 -10.58 26.23 -7.74
C GLU A 178 -9.49 25.87 -6.72
N LEU A 179 -8.26 26.36 -6.91
CA LEU A 179 -7.08 25.94 -6.15
C LEU A 179 -7.20 26.22 -4.63
N PRO A 180 -7.65 27.40 -4.16
CA PRO A 180 -7.74 27.68 -2.73
C PRO A 180 -8.65 26.69 -1.99
N LEU A 181 -9.80 26.33 -2.55
CA LEU A 181 -10.73 25.38 -1.96
C LEU A 181 -10.16 23.96 -1.94
N ALA A 182 -9.44 23.57 -3.00
CA ALA A 182 -8.76 22.27 -3.08
C ALA A 182 -7.66 22.15 -2.03
N LEU A 183 -6.87 23.21 -1.81
CA LEU A 183 -5.85 23.26 -0.76
C LEU A 183 -6.47 23.18 0.64
N GLU A 184 -7.53 23.95 0.90
CA GLU A 184 -8.25 23.89 2.18
C GLU A 184 -8.76 22.48 2.47
N LYS A 185 -9.34 21.79 1.47
CA LYS A 185 -9.82 20.44 1.60
C LYS A 185 -8.69 19.46 1.92
N ALA A 186 -7.55 19.56 1.26
CA ALA A 186 -6.41 18.67 1.48
C ALA A 186 -5.74 18.93 2.84
N PHE A 187 -5.61 20.18 3.27
CA PHE A 187 -5.06 20.57 4.58
C PHE A 187 -5.97 20.20 5.77
N LYS A 188 -7.23 19.84 5.55
CA LYS A 188 -8.07 19.24 6.62
C LYS A 188 -7.68 17.82 6.95
N GLU A 189 -7.05 17.12 6.01
CA GLU A 189 -6.65 15.71 6.15
C GLU A 189 -5.19 15.56 6.58
N ASP A 190 -4.31 16.49 6.21
CA ASP A 190 -2.87 16.43 6.45
C ASP A 190 -2.26 17.83 6.54
N ASP A 191 -1.28 18.03 7.40
CA ASP A 191 -0.49 19.26 7.49
C ASP A 191 0.51 19.46 6.33
N GLN A 192 0.64 18.46 5.47
CA GLN A 192 1.43 18.46 4.25
C GLN A 192 0.53 18.17 3.03
N VAL A 193 0.62 19.00 2.02
CA VAL A 193 -0.15 18.84 0.78
C VAL A 193 0.81 18.76 -0.41
N LEU A 194 0.61 17.77 -1.27
CA LEU A 194 1.32 17.62 -2.53
C LEU A 194 0.41 18.10 -3.66
N VAL A 195 0.89 19.08 -4.43
CA VAL A 195 0.25 19.57 -5.65
C VAL A 195 1.06 19.10 -6.85
N GLU A 196 0.43 18.45 -7.81
CA GLU A 196 1.08 17.84 -8.97
C GLU A 196 0.42 18.25 -10.27
N GLU A 197 1.20 18.43 -11.34
CA GLU A 197 0.67 18.53 -12.69
C GLU A 197 -0.05 17.24 -13.08
N TYR A 198 -1.20 17.36 -13.75
CA TYR A 198 -1.96 16.23 -14.24
C TYR A 198 -1.24 15.53 -15.39
N ILE A 199 -1.11 14.22 -15.32
CA ILE A 199 -0.57 13.38 -16.39
C ILE A 199 -1.72 12.67 -17.07
N ALA A 200 -1.90 12.92 -18.37
CA ALA A 200 -2.87 12.20 -19.19
C ALA A 200 -2.28 10.87 -19.64
N GLY A 201 -3.00 9.77 -19.40
CA GLY A 201 -2.51 8.45 -19.78
C GLY A 201 -3.36 7.32 -19.23
N ARG A 202 -2.91 6.10 -19.51
CA ARG A 202 -3.51 4.87 -18.99
C ARG A 202 -2.96 4.58 -17.59
N GLU A 203 -3.85 4.38 -16.64
CA GLU A 203 -3.47 4.06 -15.25
C GLU A 203 -3.27 2.55 -15.08
N PHE A 204 -2.19 2.19 -14.41
CA PHE A 204 -1.84 0.82 -14.11
C PHE A 204 -1.41 0.66 -12.67
N THR A 205 -1.54 -0.56 -12.18
CA THR A 205 -1.02 -0.96 -10.88
C THR A 205 -0.31 -2.32 -11.00
N ILE A 206 0.78 -2.50 -10.25
CA ILE A 206 1.61 -3.70 -10.38
C ILE A 206 2.12 -4.14 -9.01
N GLY A 207 1.96 -5.43 -8.71
CA GLY A 207 2.53 -6.05 -7.53
C GLY A 207 4.01 -6.38 -7.73
N VAL A 208 4.83 -6.03 -6.75
CA VAL A 208 6.25 -6.42 -6.71
C VAL A 208 6.53 -7.01 -5.34
N TYR A 209 7.23 -8.12 -5.28
CA TYR A 209 7.54 -8.75 -4.01
C TYR A 209 8.93 -9.39 -4.00
N LYS A 210 9.48 -9.57 -2.80
CA LYS A 210 10.72 -10.31 -2.61
C LYS A 210 10.38 -11.76 -2.29
N GLY A 211 10.63 -12.64 -3.24
CA GLY A 211 10.57 -14.09 -3.03
C GLY A 211 11.93 -14.67 -2.67
N LYS A 212 11.99 -15.98 -2.50
CA LYS A 212 13.24 -16.71 -2.16
C LYS A 212 14.35 -16.53 -3.20
N GLU A 213 14.00 -16.44 -4.47
CA GLU A 213 14.95 -16.32 -5.59
C GLU A 213 15.27 -14.86 -5.96
N GLY A 214 14.72 -13.88 -5.23
CA GLY A 214 14.90 -12.46 -5.49
C GLY A 214 13.60 -11.69 -5.70
N ILE A 215 13.70 -10.53 -6.35
CA ILE A 215 12.55 -9.66 -6.63
C ILE A 215 11.75 -10.28 -7.78
N LYS A 216 10.44 -10.39 -7.58
CA LYS A 216 9.48 -10.88 -8.57
C LYS A 216 8.42 -9.81 -8.84
N VAL A 217 8.04 -9.69 -10.10
CA VAL A 217 7.05 -8.73 -10.58
C VAL A 217 5.83 -9.52 -11.05
N LEU A 218 4.65 -9.13 -10.56
CA LEU A 218 3.38 -9.71 -10.97
C LEU A 218 2.88 -9.07 -12.28
N PRO A 219 1.94 -9.68 -13.00
CA PRO A 219 1.28 -9.01 -14.12
C PRO A 219 0.65 -7.69 -13.68
N SER A 220 0.78 -6.64 -14.51
CA SER A 220 0.10 -5.38 -14.23
C SER A 220 -1.42 -5.52 -14.39
N THR A 221 -2.17 -4.71 -13.65
CA THR A 221 -3.60 -4.48 -13.88
C THR A 221 -3.79 -3.09 -14.45
N GLU A 222 -4.51 -2.96 -15.55
CA GLU A 222 -4.95 -1.68 -16.09
C GLU A 222 -6.25 -1.25 -15.41
N ILE A 223 -6.29 0.00 -14.95
CA ILE A 223 -7.44 0.61 -14.29
C ILE A 223 -8.18 1.48 -15.30
N VAL A 224 -9.35 1.05 -15.71
CA VAL A 224 -10.18 1.77 -16.68
C VAL A 224 -11.39 2.35 -15.95
N SER A 225 -11.31 3.63 -15.57
CA SER A 225 -12.40 4.33 -14.90
C SER A 225 -13.31 5.01 -15.89
N SER A 226 -14.63 4.92 -15.68
CA SER A 226 -15.63 5.74 -16.38
C SER A 226 -15.66 7.19 -15.87
N LYS A 227 -14.99 7.49 -14.76
CA LYS A 227 -14.80 8.83 -14.19
C LYS A 227 -13.51 9.46 -14.69
N GLU A 228 -13.41 10.78 -14.58
CA GLU A 228 -12.21 11.56 -14.95
C GLU A 228 -10.94 11.15 -14.16
N PHE A 229 -11.08 10.51 -13.00
CA PHE A 229 -9.97 9.97 -12.20
C PHE A 229 -10.46 8.93 -11.19
N PHE A 230 -9.55 8.11 -10.68
CA PHE A 230 -9.80 7.00 -9.76
C PHE A 230 -9.92 7.52 -8.32
N ASP A 231 -11.08 8.13 -7.99
CA ASP A 231 -11.39 8.65 -6.66
C ASP A 231 -11.82 7.54 -5.66
N TYR A 232 -12.13 7.95 -4.42
CA TYR A 232 -12.61 7.03 -3.38
C TYR A 232 -13.85 6.24 -3.82
N GLU A 233 -14.81 6.90 -4.46
CA GLU A 233 -16.03 6.25 -4.94
C GLU A 233 -15.73 5.26 -6.06
N ALA A 234 -14.83 5.61 -6.99
CA ALA A 234 -14.39 4.72 -8.06
C ALA A 234 -13.66 3.46 -7.54
N LYS A 235 -12.96 3.58 -6.41
CA LYS A 235 -12.23 2.46 -5.76
C LYS A 235 -13.15 1.44 -5.08
N TYR A 236 -14.30 1.88 -4.57
CA TYR A 236 -15.14 1.04 -3.69
C TYR A 236 -16.58 0.83 -4.18
N THR A 237 -16.97 1.43 -5.32
CA THR A 237 -18.29 1.24 -5.92
C THR A 237 -18.20 0.33 -7.14
N ALA A 238 -18.88 -0.80 -7.09
CA ALA A 238 -18.89 -1.76 -8.19
C ALA A 238 -19.46 -1.15 -9.48
N GLY A 239 -18.82 -1.42 -10.63
CA GLY A 239 -19.27 -1.02 -11.95
C GLY A 239 -18.86 0.39 -12.41
N ILE A 240 -18.06 1.13 -11.59
CA ILE A 240 -17.48 2.42 -12.00
C ILE A 240 -16.11 2.23 -12.66
N THR A 241 -15.41 1.18 -12.29
CA THR A 241 -14.06 0.90 -12.76
C THR A 241 -13.95 -0.54 -13.23
N ASP A 242 -13.35 -0.74 -14.41
CA ASP A 242 -12.94 -2.04 -14.89
C ASP A 242 -11.45 -2.27 -14.56
N GLU A 243 -11.15 -3.41 -13.96
CA GLU A 243 -9.80 -3.87 -13.65
C GLU A 243 -9.42 -4.98 -14.63
N ILE A 244 -8.46 -4.72 -15.49
CA ILE A 244 -8.05 -5.65 -16.56
C ILE A 244 -6.69 -6.24 -16.21
N THR A 245 -6.66 -7.54 -15.86
CA THR A 245 -5.43 -8.28 -15.55
C THR A 245 -5.28 -9.48 -16.50
N PRO A 246 -4.17 -9.62 -17.25
CA PRO A 246 -3.07 -8.66 -17.39
C PRO A 246 -3.50 -7.38 -18.14
N GLY A 247 -2.89 -6.27 -17.76
CA GLY A 247 -3.14 -4.97 -18.40
C GLY A 247 -2.71 -4.98 -19.87
N ARG A 248 -3.41 -4.21 -20.70
CA ARG A 248 -3.19 -4.14 -22.14
C ARG A 248 -1.90 -3.35 -22.44
N MET A 249 -0.77 -4.01 -22.43
CA MET A 249 0.55 -3.44 -22.76
C MET A 249 1.21 -4.18 -23.89
N THR A 250 2.05 -3.48 -24.67
CA THR A 250 2.99 -4.11 -25.58
C THR A 250 4.09 -4.83 -24.79
N GLY A 251 4.77 -5.79 -25.42
CA GLY A 251 5.89 -6.49 -24.77
C GLY A 251 7.04 -5.54 -24.39
N GLU A 252 7.25 -4.46 -25.15
CA GLU A 252 8.25 -3.43 -24.85
C GLU A 252 7.86 -2.59 -23.62
N GLU A 253 6.60 -2.15 -23.53
CA GLU A 253 6.06 -1.44 -22.35
C GLU A 253 6.20 -2.30 -21.11
N GLN A 254 5.79 -3.57 -21.18
CA GLN A 254 5.89 -4.50 -20.04
C GLN A 254 7.32 -4.70 -19.59
N ALA A 255 8.26 -5.00 -20.51
CA ALA A 255 9.67 -5.19 -20.18
C ALA A 255 10.31 -3.93 -19.56
N ARG A 256 9.90 -2.74 -20.01
CA ARG A 256 10.32 -1.47 -19.42
C ARG A 256 9.76 -1.29 -18.00
N VAL A 257 8.45 -1.50 -17.82
CA VAL A 257 7.79 -1.40 -16.52
C VAL A 257 8.44 -2.34 -15.51
N GLU A 258 8.66 -3.61 -15.85
CA GLU A 258 9.31 -4.59 -14.97
C GLU A 258 10.69 -4.12 -14.49
N ARG A 259 11.52 -3.57 -15.38
CA ARG A 259 12.83 -3.00 -14.99
C ARG A 259 12.68 -1.82 -14.04
N VAL A 260 11.77 -0.89 -14.35
CA VAL A 260 11.56 0.34 -13.59
C VAL A 260 11.04 0.03 -12.18
N VAL A 261 10.02 -0.83 -12.08
CA VAL A 261 9.43 -1.18 -10.76
C VAL A 261 10.38 -2.04 -9.91
N THR A 262 11.19 -2.90 -10.56
CA THR A 262 12.25 -3.67 -9.87
C THR A 262 13.29 -2.73 -9.26
N GLU A 263 13.70 -1.69 -9.99
CA GLU A 263 14.67 -0.72 -9.51
C GLU A 263 14.05 0.19 -8.43
N ALA A 264 12.78 0.61 -8.57
CA ALA A 264 12.06 1.35 -7.55
C ALA A 264 11.95 0.54 -6.24
N PHE A 265 11.55 -0.73 -6.34
CA PHE A 265 11.48 -1.66 -5.20
C PHE A 265 12.84 -1.78 -4.48
N ARG A 266 13.93 -1.89 -5.24
CA ARG A 266 15.29 -1.99 -4.71
C ARG A 266 15.74 -0.70 -4.05
N ARG A 267 15.54 0.46 -4.70
CA ARG A 267 15.96 1.77 -4.21
C ARG A 267 15.20 2.20 -2.95
N LEU A 268 13.91 1.89 -2.88
CA LEU A 268 13.09 2.10 -1.68
C LEU A 268 13.36 1.06 -0.58
N ASN A 269 14.23 0.07 -0.81
CA ASN A 269 14.50 -1.04 0.11
C ASN A 269 13.23 -1.81 0.52
N CYS A 270 12.30 -1.99 -0.41
CA CYS A 270 11.06 -2.70 -0.14
C CYS A 270 11.29 -4.17 0.24
N ARG A 271 10.40 -4.70 1.07
CA ARG A 271 10.31 -6.11 1.48
C ARG A 271 8.86 -6.57 1.40
N GLY A 272 8.63 -7.89 1.53
CA GLY A 272 7.29 -8.45 1.40
C GLY A 272 6.71 -8.17 0.03
N VAL A 273 5.42 -7.88 -0.04
CA VAL A 273 4.72 -7.47 -1.25
C VAL A 273 4.32 -5.99 -1.17
N VAL A 274 4.60 -5.26 -2.25
CA VAL A 274 4.13 -3.87 -2.43
C VAL A 274 3.34 -3.77 -3.73
N ARG A 275 2.49 -2.76 -3.83
CA ARG A 275 1.81 -2.39 -5.06
C ARG A 275 2.30 -1.01 -5.49
N ILE A 276 2.77 -0.91 -6.73
CA ILE A 276 3.22 0.34 -7.33
C ILE A 276 2.16 0.78 -8.33
N ASP A 277 1.65 2.01 -8.14
CA ASP A 277 0.66 2.62 -9.01
C ASP A 277 1.36 3.64 -9.93
N TYR A 278 1.00 3.64 -11.24
CA TYR A 278 1.66 4.46 -12.24
C TYR A 278 0.75 4.78 -13.44
N ILE A 279 1.14 5.80 -14.20
CA ILE A 279 0.51 6.18 -15.47
C ILE A 279 1.51 5.94 -16.60
N LEU A 280 1.06 5.29 -17.69
CA LEU A 280 1.72 5.36 -18.97
C LEU A 280 1.12 6.52 -19.76
N GLU A 281 1.90 7.58 -19.95
CA GLU A 281 1.49 8.76 -20.68
C GLU A 281 1.21 8.42 -22.14
N GLU A 282 0.09 8.88 -22.69
CA GLU A 282 -0.36 8.48 -24.03
C GLU A 282 0.55 9.00 -25.14
N GLU A 283 1.02 10.26 -25.02
CA GLU A 283 1.79 10.90 -26.09
C GLU A 283 3.20 10.34 -26.23
N THR A 284 3.87 10.07 -25.10
CA THR A 284 5.30 9.72 -25.08
C THR A 284 5.54 8.28 -24.65
N GLY A 285 4.54 7.60 -24.09
CA GLY A 285 4.66 6.29 -23.46
C GLY A 285 5.60 6.28 -22.24
N LYS A 286 5.86 7.44 -21.63
CA LYS A 286 6.66 7.53 -20.42
C LYS A 286 5.94 6.94 -19.22
N PHE A 287 6.71 6.27 -18.37
CA PHE A 287 6.25 5.77 -17.09
C PHE A 287 6.26 6.89 -16.04
N PHE A 288 5.09 7.28 -15.55
CA PHE A 288 4.95 8.24 -14.46
C PHE A 288 4.54 7.52 -13.17
N PHE A 289 5.43 7.51 -12.21
CA PHE A 289 5.21 6.95 -10.88
C PHE A 289 4.19 7.77 -10.10
N ILE A 290 3.24 7.10 -9.44
CA ILE A 290 2.23 7.74 -8.57
C ILE A 290 2.58 7.51 -7.10
N GLU A 291 2.55 6.25 -6.64
CA GLU A 291 2.76 5.88 -5.24
C GLU A 291 3.15 4.40 -5.08
N VAL A 292 3.58 4.04 -3.86
CA VAL A 292 3.78 2.67 -3.42
C VAL A 292 2.91 2.39 -2.21
N ASN A 293 2.18 1.27 -2.25
CA ASN A 293 1.41 0.75 -1.13
C ASN A 293 2.14 -0.44 -0.52
N THR A 294 2.54 -0.37 0.75
CA THR A 294 3.38 -1.38 1.41
C THR A 294 2.61 -2.50 2.10
N VAL A 295 1.29 -2.34 2.28
CA VAL A 295 0.37 -3.40 2.71
C VAL A 295 -0.86 -3.39 1.78
N PRO A 296 -0.70 -3.82 0.52
CA PRO A 296 -1.79 -3.79 -0.45
C PRO A 296 -2.93 -4.72 -0.08
N GLY A 297 -4.16 -4.39 -0.53
CA GLY A 297 -5.37 -5.18 -0.28
C GLY A 297 -5.25 -6.65 -0.64
N GLN A 298 -5.85 -7.52 0.19
CA GLN A 298 -5.82 -8.98 0.06
C GLN A 298 -7.22 -9.59 0.06
N THR A 299 -8.28 -8.82 -0.20
CA THR A 299 -9.62 -9.39 -0.38
C THR A 299 -9.69 -10.21 -1.67
N GLU A 300 -10.74 -11.01 -1.86
CA GLU A 300 -10.90 -11.81 -3.09
C GLU A 300 -10.89 -10.96 -4.38
N ALA A 301 -11.42 -9.74 -4.30
CA ALA A 301 -11.45 -8.79 -5.40
C ALA A 301 -10.24 -7.84 -5.43
N SER A 302 -9.30 -7.94 -4.49
CA SER A 302 -8.12 -7.06 -4.47
C SER A 302 -7.15 -7.41 -5.59
N LEU A 303 -6.41 -6.39 -6.06
CA LEU A 303 -5.53 -6.46 -7.23
C LEU A 303 -4.39 -7.47 -7.07
N ILE A 304 -3.74 -7.54 -5.90
CA ILE A 304 -2.64 -8.50 -5.66
C ILE A 304 -3.11 -9.95 -5.80
N PRO A 305 -4.19 -10.42 -5.13
CA PRO A 305 -4.74 -11.75 -5.38
C PRO A 305 -5.11 -12.02 -6.84
N GLN A 306 -5.67 -11.05 -7.57
CA GLN A 306 -5.96 -11.19 -9.00
C GLN A 306 -4.67 -11.43 -9.80
N GLN A 307 -3.66 -10.58 -9.61
CA GLN A 307 -2.36 -10.67 -10.28
C GLN A 307 -1.63 -11.98 -9.98
N VAL A 308 -1.70 -12.47 -8.73
CA VAL A 308 -1.11 -13.76 -8.35
C VAL A 308 -1.78 -14.91 -9.09
N ARG A 309 -3.11 -14.95 -9.14
CA ARG A 309 -3.87 -16.00 -9.86
C ARG A 309 -3.53 -16.01 -11.35
N GLU A 310 -3.31 -14.84 -11.95
CA GLU A 310 -2.93 -14.72 -13.37
C GLU A 310 -1.56 -15.36 -13.67
N THR A 311 -0.67 -15.48 -12.68
CA THR A 311 0.58 -16.23 -12.84
C THR A 311 0.41 -17.76 -12.79
N GLY A 312 -0.82 -18.27 -12.57
CA GLY A 312 -1.11 -19.70 -12.35
C GLY A 312 -0.75 -20.19 -10.95
N ARG A 313 -0.30 -19.32 -10.03
CA ARG A 313 0.00 -19.69 -8.64
C ARG A 313 -1.24 -19.65 -7.76
N THR A 314 -1.25 -20.49 -6.75
CA THR A 314 -2.26 -20.40 -5.68
C THR A 314 -1.92 -19.25 -4.71
N ILE A 315 -2.94 -18.68 -4.10
CA ILE A 315 -2.76 -17.67 -3.04
C ILE A 315 -2.05 -18.29 -1.83
N THR A 316 -2.30 -19.57 -1.56
CA THR A 316 -1.62 -20.31 -0.49
C THR A 316 -0.11 -20.39 -0.70
N ASP A 317 0.34 -20.72 -1.91
CA ASP A 317 1.78 -20.74 -2.23
C ASP A 317 2.41 -19.35 -2.12
N PHE A 318 1.68 -18.33 -2.55
CA PHE A 318 2.15 -16.95 -2.45
C PHE A 318 2.31 -16.49 -1.00
N TYR A 319 1.31 -16.68 -0.14
CA TYR A 319 1.41 -16.33 1.29
C TYR A 319 2.45 -17.16 2.03
N THR A 320 2.58 -18.44 1.65
CA THR A 320 3.63 -19.31 2.17
C THR A 320 5.02 -18.74 1.86
N GLU A 321 5.26 -18.33 0.60
CA GLU A 321 6.55 -17.74 0.19
C GLU A 321 6.84 -16.42 0.94
N LEU A 322 5.83 -15.55 1.12
CA LEU A 322 5.98 -14.31 1.89
C LEU A 322 6.37 -14.58 3.35
N LEU A 323 5.67 -15.51 4.01
CA LEU A 323 5.97 -15.90 5.39
C LEU A 323 7.36 -16.55 5.52
N GLU A 324 7.70 -17.51 4.66
CA GLU A 324 9.00 -18.17 4.69
C GLU A 324 10.14 -17.19 4.43
N THR A 325 9.94 -16.23 3.53
CA THR A 325 10.92 -15.15 3.27
C THR A 325 11.09 -14.23 4.48
N ALA A 326 9.99 -13.83 5.12
CA ALA A 326 10.02 -13.00 6.33
C ALA A 326 10.71 -13.71 7.50
N LEU A 327 10.49 -15.02 7.64
CA LEU A 327 11.11 -15.86 8.67
C LEU A 327 12.57 -16.26 8.38
N GLY A 328 13.15 -15.80 7.27
CA GLY A 328 14.55 -16.08 6.90
C GLY A 328 14.79 -17.51 6.41
N LYS A 329 13.80 -18.13 5.76
CA LYS A 329 13.88 -19.51 5.25
C LYS A 329 14.03 -19.56 3.73
#